data_553674c4e137688d567a1a9c0a6863dd
#
_entry.id   553674c4e137688d567a1a9c0a6863dd
#
_cell.length_a   1.000
_cell.length_b   1.000
_cell.length_c   1.000
_cell.angle_alpha   90.00
_cell.angle_beta   90.00
_cell.angle_gamma   90.00
#
_symmetry.space_group_name_H-M   'P 1'
#
loop_
_entity.id
_entity.type
_entity.pdbx_description
1 polymer ?
#
loop_
_entity_poly.entity_id
_entity_poly.type
_entity_poly.pdbx_seq_one_letter_code
_entity_poly.pdbx_strand_id
1 'polypeptide(L)' 'MSQVCIYPKDAARLTGTQYTTAKRLLQRIRTQLGKPVRAYVSVAEFCAFTGLPLAEVSAALGPAAGASSPR' A
#
# COMPACT_ATOMS: atom_id res chain seq x y z
N MET A 1 -5.75 13.81 6.20
CA MET A 1 -4.36 13.41 6.10
C MET A 1 -4.19 12.22 5.20
N SER A 2 -3.14 12.24 4.41
CA SER A 2 -2.89 11.12 3.51
C SER A 2 -2.32 9.94 4.26
N GLN A 3 -2.66 8.76 3.75
CA GLN A 3 -2.10 7.54 4.29
C GLN A 3 -0.67 7.37 3.79
N VAL A 4 0.24 7.05 4.69
CA VAL A 4 1.64 6.89 4.34
C VAL A 4 2.01 5.42 4.10
N CYS A 5 1.35 4.52 4.81
CA CYS A 5 1.65 3.10 4.73
C CYS A 5 0.57 2.34 3.99
N ILE A 6 0.98 1.26 3.35
CA ILE A 6 0.07 0.37 2.63
C ILE A 6 -0.22 -0.84 3.52
N TYR A 7 -1.49 -1.13 3.70
CA TYR A 7 -1.91 -2.34 4.42
C TYR A 7 -2.37 -3.39 3.41
N PRO A 8 -2.40 -4.66 3.81
CA PRO A 8 -2.81 -5.72 2.88
C PRO A 8 -4.18 -5.49 2.25
N LYS A 9 -5.13 -4.94 3.01
CA LYS A 9 -6.44 -4.65 2.47
C LYS A 9 -6.36 -3.62 1.34
N ASP A 10 -5.53 -2.61 1.55
CA ASP A 10 -5.33 -1.57 0.55
C ASP A 10 -4.66 -2.14 -0.70
N ALA A 11 -3.63 -2.95 -0.50
CA ALA A 11 -2.92 -3.55 -1.61
C ALA A 11 -3.85 -4.44 -2.43
N ALA A 12 -4.69 -5.21 -1.76
CA ALA A 12 -5.63 -6.09 -2.43
C ALA A 12 -6.59 -5.28 -3.29
N ARG A 13 -7.09 -4.18 -2.76
CA ARG A 13 -8.03 -3.35 -3.47
C ARG A 13 -7.37 -2.65 -4.66
N LEU A 14 -6.15 -2.14 -4.46
CA LEU A 14 -5.43 -1.42 -5.50
C LEU A 14 -5.04 -2.31 -6.67
N THR A 15 -4.70 -3.56 -6.38
CA THR A 15 -4.25 -4.49 -7.41
C THR A 15 -5.35 -5.40 -7.91
N GLY A 16 -6.51 -5.35 -7.30
CA GLY A 16 -7.61 -6.21 -7.70
C GLY A 16 -7.39 -7.67 -7.37
N THR A 17 -6.63 -7.94 -6.32
CA THR A 17 -6.31 -9.32 -5.93
C THR A 17 -6.94 -9.63 -4.57
N GLN A 18 -6.77 -10.87 -4.15
CA GLN A 18 -7.26 -11.30 -2.85
C GLN A 18 -6.32 -10.85 -1.74
N TYR A 19 -6.86 -10.80 -0.54
CA TYR A 19 -6.11 -10.38 0.64
C TYR A 19 -4.83 -11.20 0.82
N THR A 20 -4.93 -12.51 0.67
CA THR A 20 -3.78 -13.41 0.84
C THR A 20 -2.68 -13.08 -0.17
N THR A 21 -3.07 -12.83 -1.40
CA THR A 21 -2.13 -12.47 -2.45
C THR A 21 -1.46 -11.15 -2.13
N ALA A 22 -2.24 -10.18 -1.65
CA ALA A 22 -1.72 -8.88 -1.29
C ALA A 22 -0.74 -8.98 -0.12
N LYS A 23 -1.03 -9.83 0.85
CA LYS A 23 -0.11 -10.05 1.97
C LYS A 23 1.24 -10.56 1.47
N ARG A 24 1.21 -11.49 0.53
CA ARG A 24 2.44 -12.02 -0.04
C ARG A 24 3.20 -10.96 -0.81
N LEU A 25 2.48 -10.13 -1.53
CA LEU A 25 3.09 -9.04 -2.28
C LEU A 25 3.84 -8.11 -1.33
N LEU A 26 3.19 -7.70 -0.26
CA LEU A 26 3.83 -6.81 0.71
C LEU A 26 5.05 -7.48 1.36
N GLN A 27 4.94 -8.77 1.62
CA GLN A 27 6.06 -9.52 2.18
C GLN A 27 7.25 -9.53 1.22
N ARG A 28 6.97 -9.71 -0.06
CA ARG A 28 8.01 -9.68 -1.08
C ARG A 28 8.68 -8.32 -1.15
N ILE A 29 7.89 -7.25 -1.03
CA ILE A 29 8.43 -5.90 -1.05
C ILE A 29 9.37 -5.70 0.14
N ARG A 30 8.96 -6.13 1.32
CA ARG A 30 9.81 -6.02 2.50
C ARG A 30 11.13 -6.76 2.31
N THR A 31 11.06 -7.95 1.76
CA THR A 31 12.25 -8.76 1.51
C THR A 31 13.19 -8.06 0.54
N GLN A 32 12.64 -7.51 -0.52
CA GLN A 32 13.45 -6.81 -1.53
C GLN A 32 14.12 -5.57 -0.95
N LEU A 33 13.45 -4.91 -0.01
CA LEU A 33 13.98 -3.70 0.60
C LEU A 33 14.84 -3.99 1.83
N GLY A 34 14.98 -5.25 2.18
CA GLY A 34 15.75 -5.62 3.36
C GLY A 34 15.08 -5.24 4.67
N LYS A 35 13.77 -5.11 4.67
CA LYS A 35 13.04 -4.74 5.87
C LYS A 35 12.62 -5.96 6.68
N PRO A 36 12.46 -5.80 8.00
CA PRO A 36 11.94 -6.88 8.84
C PRO A 36 10.52 -7.24 8.43
N VAL A 37 10.12 -8.44 8.80
CA VAL A 37 8.79 -8.96 8.45
C VAL A 37 7.67 -8.05 8.93
N ARG A 38 7.89 -7.35 10.02
CA ARG A 38 6.84 -6.52 10.63
C ARG A 38 6.89 -5.07 10.19
N ALA A 39 7.85 -4.70 9.37
CA ALA A 39 7.97 -3.32 8.96
C ALA A 39 6.83 -2.93 8.02
N TYR A 40 6.44 -1.67 8.09
CA TYR A 40 5.44 -1.16 7.18
C TYR A 40 6.04 -0.88 5.82
N VAL A 41 5.21 -1.02 4.80
CA VAL A 41 5.59 -0.66 3.44
C VAL A 41 4.96 0.69 3.15
N SER A 42 5.75 1.67 2.76
CA SER A 42 5.20 2.98 2.45
C SER A 42 4.52 2.98 1.09
N VAL A 43 3.66 3.97 0.90
CA VAL A 43 2.97 4.12 -0.38
C VAL A 43 3.99 4.29 -1.50
N ALA A 44 5.02 5.09 -1.25
CA ALA A 44 6.06 5.31 -2.25
C ALA A 44 6.81 4.03 -2.59
N GLU A 45 7.13 3.23 -1.58
CA GLU A 45 7.79 1.96 -1.79
C GLU A 45 6.93 0.99 -2.58
N PHE A 46 5.65 0.95 -2.25
CA PHE A 46 4.70 0.11 -2.95
C PHE A 46 4.61 0.50 -4.42
N CYS A 47 4.51 1.79 -4.69
CA CYS A 47 4.43 2.28 -6.06
C CYS A 47 5.70 1.98 -6.84
N ALA A 48 6.86 2.16 -6.22
CA ALA A 48 8.13 1.88 -6.88
C ALA A 48 8.25 0.40 -7.23
N PHE A 49 7.79 -0.46 -6.34
CA PHE A 49 7.89 -1.90 -6.58
C PHE A 49 6.91 -2.38 -7.63
N THR A 50 5.68 -1.90 -7.58
CA THR A 50 4.62 -2.36 -8.48
C THR A 50 4.57 -1.61 -9.80
N GLY A 51 5.21 -0.45 -9.87
CA GLY A 51 5.14 0.36 -11.07
C GLY A 51 3.89 1.18 -11.18
N LEU A 52 3.07 1.21 -10.14
CA LEU A 52 1.85 2.00 -10.17
C LEU A 52 2.15 3.48 -9.93
N PRO A 53 1.39 4.37 -10.58
CA PRO A 53 1.60 5.80 -10.38
C PRO A 53 1.26 6.22 -8.96
N LEU A 54 2.18 6.96 -8.35
CA LEU A 54 1.99 7.43 -6.98
C LEU A 54 0.74 8.29 -6.87
N ALA A 55 0.51 9.14 -7.85
CA ALA A 55 -0.64 10.04 -7.81
C ALA A 55 -1.95 9.28 -7.78
N GLU A 56 -2.04 8.22 -8.56
CA GLU A 56 -3.28 7.43 -8.61
C GLU A 56 -3.48 6.63 -7.34
N VAL A 57 -2.40 6.06 -6.83
CA VAL A 57 -2.48 5.30 -5.58
C VAL A 57 -2.86 6.21 -4.42
N SER A 58 -2.24 7.38 -4.36
CA SER A 58 -2.57 8.35 -3.33
C SER A 58 -4.01 8.80 -3.43
N ALA A 59 -4.49 9.02 -4.64
CA ALA A 59 -5.87 9.44 -4.84
C ALA A 59 -6.84 8.36 -4.39
N ALA A 60 -6.49 7.12 -4.61
CA ALA A 60 -7.36 6.01 -4.21
C ALA A 60 -7.41 5.83 -2.70
N LEU A 61 -6.30 6.11 -2.03
CA LEU A 61 -6.23 5.93 -0.58
C LEU A 61 -6.57 7.18 0.19
N GLY A 62 -5.88 8.23 -0.22
CA GLY A 62 -5.71 9.38 0.61
C GLY A 62 -6.93 10.19 0.88
N PRO A 63 -7.36 10.98 -0.06
CA PRO A 63 -8.39 11.94 0.29
C PRO A 63 -9.67 11.28 0.73
N ALA A 64 -9.97 10.18 0.12
CA ALA A 64 -11.17 9.49 0.52
C ALA A 64 -11.05 8.98 1.93
N ALA A 65 -9.92 8.44 2.22
CA ALA A 65 -9.69 7.92 3.55
C ALA A 65 -9.48 9.05 4.50
N GLY A 66 -8.66 9.98 4.08
CA GLY A 66 -8.30 11.02 5.00
C GLY A 66 -9.43 11.92 5.28
N ALA A 67 -10.10 12.19 4.26
CA ALA A 67 -11.17 13.08 4.49
C ALA A 67 -12.14 12.49 5.39
N SER A 68 -12.15 11.54 5.33
CA SER A 68 -13.07 11.15 6.15
C SER A 68 -12.73 10.57 7.24
N SER A 69 -12.26 10.84 7.26
CA SER A 69 -12.22 10.62 8.14
C SER A 69 -12.64 10.85 8.98
N PRO A 70 -12.91 10.75 9.01
CA PRO A 70 -13.29 10.88 9.73
C PRO A 70 -13.67 10.92 10.46
N ARG A 71 -13.73 10.87 10.51
CA ARG A 71 -13.89 10.92 11.04
C ARG A 71 -14.22 10.78 11.56
#